data_e44909364bacdbc59c1eae14cf3e933f
#
_entry.id   e44909364bacdbc59c1eae14cf3e933f
#
_cell.length_a   1.000
_cell.length_b   1.000
_cell.length_c   1.000
_cell.angle_alpha   90.00
_cell.angle_beta   90.00
_cell.angle_gamma   90.00
#
_symmetry.space_group_name_H-M   'P 1'
#
loop_
_entity.id
_entity.type
_entity.pdbx_description
1 polymer ?
#
loop_
_entity_poly.entity_id
_entity_poly.type
_entity_poly.pdbx_seq_one_letter_code
_entity_poly.pdbx_strand_id
1 'polypeptide(L)'
;GEDNTDNTNFTAEQQKAFWDAVNDGGVKFAQEIIDYCVENGAAADANDAAGAASAWNLGELPADATAKDMFELIGANYDWNFSAMEAETAGSKLSDLIPEDVYAYATTGVNVGDAVASVAGIVKTGDYSMTLTTTELSTTMIYQLQMPIAPLHYYGDESLYDYDNNSFGFVKGDLSS
;
A
#
# COMPACT_ATOMS: atom_id res chain seq x y z
N GLY A 1 -7.70 10.93 4.16
CA GLY A 1 -8.62 11.19 3.08
C GLY A 1 -8.04 12.19 2.08
N GLU A 2 -8.74 12.43 1.00
CA GLU A 2 -8.35 13.38 -0.06
C GLU A 2 -8.05 14.79 0.50
N ASP A 3 -8.72 15.16 1.58
CA ASP A 3 -8.59 16.47 2.25
C ASP A 3 -7.54 16.48 3.37
N ASN A 4 -6.66 15.49 3.47
CA ASN A 4 -5.61 15.50 4.48
C ASN A 4 -4.53 16.52 4.15
N THR A 5 -4.75 17.75 4.58
CA THR A 5 -3.81 18.88 4.42
C THR A 5 -2.60 18.78 5.36
N ASP A 6 -2.66 17.91 6.38
CA ASP A 6 -1.60 17.74 7.38
C ASP A 6 -0.58 16.66 6.98
N ASN A 7 -0.70 16.09 5.77
CA ASN A 7 0.25 15.10 5.28
C ASN A 7 1.59 15.75 4.93
N THR A 8 2.55 15.62 5.82
CA THR A 8 3.92 16.14 5.63
C THR A 8 4.78 15.26 4.73
N ASN A 9 4.29 14.05 4.36
CA ASN A 9 5.04 13.09 3.56
C ASN A 9 4.80 13.24 2.06
N PHE A 10 3.69 13.88 1.65
CA PHE A 10 3.33 14.10 0.26
C PHE A 10 3.13 15.58 -0.05
N THR A 11 3.55 16.00 -1.24
CA THR A 11 3.06 17.26 -1.83
C THR A 11 1.58 17.10 -2.20
N ALA A 12 0.88 18.21 -2.40
CA ALA A 12 -0.53 18.19 -2.82
C ALA A 12 -0.71 17.44 -4.18
N GLU A 13 0.26 17.53 -5.08
CA GLU A 13 0.25 16.83 -6.38
C GLU A 13 0.45 15.33 -6.19
N GLN A 14 1.36 14.90 -5.33
CA GLN A 14 1.58 13.49 -5.01
C GLN A 14 0.36 12.89 -4.30
N GLN A 15 -0.24 13.62 -3.38
CA GLN A 15 -1.46 13.20 -2.70
C GLN A 15 -2.62 13.03 -3.69
N LYS A 16 -2.77 13.99 -4.61
CA LYS A 16 -3.79 13.88 -5.65
C LYS A 16 -3.54 12.66 -6.55
N ALA A 17 -2.32 12.47 -7.01
CA ALA A 17 -1.98 11.32 -7.88
C ALA A 17 -2.22 9.98 -7.17
N PHE A 18 -1.92 9.89 -5.86
CA PHE A 18 -2.22 8.71 -5.04
C PHE A 18 -3.72 8.42 -5.03
N TRP A 19 -4.56 9.41 -4.71
CA TRP A 19 -6.00 9.22 -4.64
C TRP A 19 -6.65 9.02 -6.01
N ASP A 20 -6.12 9.64 -7.07
CA ASP A 20 -6.56 9.35 -8.44
C ASP A 20 -6.34 7.87 -8.77
N ALA A 21 -5.16 7.32 -8.48
CA ALA A 21 -4.85 5.91 -8.71
C ALA A 21 -5.70 4.96 -7.85
N VAL A 22 -5.93 5.30 -6.58
CA VAL A 22 -6.82 4.55 -5.67
C VAL A 22 -8.25 4.55 -6.21
N ASN A 23 -8.77 5.71 -6.61
CA ASN A 23 -10.13 5.83 -7.12
C ASN A 23 -10.30 5.08 -8.45
N ASP A 24 -9.32 5.14 -9.36
CA ASP A 24 -9.36 4.41 -10.64
C ASP A 24 -9.43 2.89 -10.43
N GLY A 25 -8.66 2.34 -9.51
CA GLY A 25 -8.72 0.93 -9.14
C GLY A 25 -9.99 0.58 -8.36
N GLY A 26 -10.36 1.43 -7.40
CA GLY A 26 -11.53 1.24 -6.56
C GLY A 26 -12.86 1.28 -7.31
N VAL A 27 -12.98 2.16 -8.31
CA VAL A 27 -14.17 2.19 -9.19
C VAL A 27 -14.31 0.88 -9.95
N LYS A 28 -13.22 0.31 -10.45
CA LYS A 28 -13.24 -1.01 -11.12
C LYS A 28 -13.63 -2.11 -10.16
N PHE A 29 -13.08 -2.08 -8.94
CA PHE A 29 -13.40 -3.03 -7.89
C PHE A 29 -14.89 -3.02 -7.55
N ALA A 30 -15.48 -1.84 -7.32
CA ALA A 30 -16.90 -1.68 -7.07
C ALA A 30 -17.75 -2.06 -8.28
N GLN A 31 -17.29 -1.77 -9.52
CA GLN A 31 -18.01 -2.15 -10.73
C GLN A 31 -18.09 -3.67 -10.88
N GLU A 32 -17.05 -4.42 -10.56
CA GLU A 32 -17.09 -5.90 -10.59
C GLU A 32 -18.14 -6.45 -9.61
N ILE A 33 -18.34 -5.81 -8.45
CA ILE A 33 -19.40 -6.19 -7.51
C ILE A 33 -20.78 -5.88 -8.10
N ILE A 34 -20.96 -4.71 -8.71
CA ILE A 34 -22.22 -4.33 -9.37
C ILE A 34 -22.55 -5.33 -10.49
N ASP A 35 -21.58 -5.62 -11.36
CA ASP A 35 -21.75 -6.56 -12.48
C ASP A 35 -22.11 -7.96 -11.98
N TYR A 36 -21.46 -8.44 -10.91
CA TYR A 36 -21.82 -9.69 -10.27
C TYR A 36 -23.26 -9.68 -9.71
N CYS A 37 -23.70 -8.58 -9.10
CA CYS A 37 -25.07 -8.44 -8.63
C CYS A 37 -26.07 -8.45 -9.78
N VAL A 38 -25.74 -7.83 -10.93
CA VAL A 38 -26.58 -7.87 -12.13
C VAL A 38 -26.68 -9.29 -12.68
N GLU A 39 -25.57 -10.01 -12.82
CA GLU A 39 -25.54 -11.39 -13.31
C GLU A 39 -26.37 -12.34 -12.43
N ASN A 40 -26.47 -12.07 -11.13
CA ASN A 40 -27.26 -12.85 -10.18
C ASN A 40 -28.67 -12.29 -9.95
N GLY A 41 -29.08 -11.26 -10.69
CA GLY A 41 -30.41 -10.67 -10.61
C GLY A 41 -30.69 -9.88 -9.32
N ALA A 42 -29.63 -9.44 -8.64
CA ALA A 42 -29.68 -8.68 -7.40
C ALA A 42 -29.55 -7.16 -7.61
N ALA A 43 -29.12 -6.72 -8.78
CA ALA A 43 -29.13 -5.33 -9.23
C ALA A 43 -29.79 -5.23 -10.61
N ALA A 44 -30.35 -4.07 -10.96
CA ALA A 44 -31.14 -3.89 -12.16
C ALA A 44 -30.28 -3.84 -13.44
N ASP A 45 -29.18 -3.12 -13.39
CA ASP A 45 -28.21 -2.96 -14.49
C ASP A 45 -26.84 -2.51 -13.95
N ALA A 46 -25.86 -2.36 -14.86
CA ALA A 46 -24.48 -1.99 -14.53
C ALA A 46 -24.30 -0.57 -13.92
N ASN A 47 -25.36 0.22 -13.82
CA ASN A 47 -25.35 1.53 -13.16
C ASN A 47 -26.11 1.51 -11.82
N ASP A 48 -26.69 0.37 -11.44
CA ASP A 48 -27.46 0.23 -10.21
C ASP A 48 -26.54 -0.04 -9.00
N ALA A 49 -25.68 0.93 -8.67
CA ALA A 49 -24.81 0.85 -7.50
C ALA A 49 -25.60 0.79 -6.18
N ALA A 50 -26.77 1.44 -6.12
CA ALA A 50 -27.62 1.42 -4.92
C ALA A 50 -28.23 0.04 -4.68
N GLY A 51 -28.78 -0.60 -5.71
CA GLY A 51 -29.26 -1.98 -5.63
C GLY A 51 -28.18 -2.98 -5.26
N ALA A 52 -27.00 -2.85 -5.92
CA ALA A 52 -25.85 -3.70 -5.62
C ALA A 52 -25.35 -3.53 -4.20
N ALA A 53 -25.18 -2.30 -3.69
CA ALA A 53 -24.74 -2.03 -2.32
C ALA A 53 -25.70 -2.64 -1.27
N SER A 54 -27.01 -2.51 -1.50
CA SER A 54 -28.03 -3.12 -0.64
C SER A 54 -27.96 -4.65 -0.68
N ALA A 55 -27.87 -5.23 -1.87
CA ALA A 55 -27.78 -6.69 -2.06
C ALA A 55 -26.51 -7.29 -1.46
N TRP A 56 -25.39 -6.54 -1.55
CA TRP A 56 -24.09 -6.92 -0.97
C TRP A 56 -23.98 -6.66 0.54
N ASN A 57 -25.06 -6.10 1.13
CA ASN A 57 -25.12 -5.75 2.56
C ASN A 57 -24.08 -4.72 3.02
N LEU A 58 -23.69 -3.81 2.12
CA LEU A 58 -22.76 -2.72 2.44
C LEU A 58 -23.45 -1.52 3.10
N GLY A 59 -24.74 -1.32 2.83
CA GLY A 59 -25.51 -0.19 3.30
C GLY A 59 -26.39 0.42 2.20
N GLU A 60 -27.00 1.58 2.49
CA GLU A 60 -27.87 2.29 1.55
C GLU A 60 -27.09 3.37 0.80
N LEU A 61 -27.30 3.47 -0.50
CA LEU A 61 -26.81 4.53 -1.37
C LEU A 61 -28.00 5.24 -2.06
N PRO A 62 -27.83 6.52 -2.45
CA PRO A 62 -28.79 7.22 -3.29
C PRO A 62 -29.04 6.47 -4.61
N ALA A 63 -30.25 6.61 -5.18
CA ALA A 63 -30.62 5.92 -6.41
C ALA A 63 -29.79 6.34 -7.67
N ASP A 64 -29.14 7.49 -7.61
CA ASP A 64 -28.22 8.02 -8.63
C ASP A 64 -26.74 7.77 -8.30
N ALA A 65 -26.45 6.94 -7.29
CA ALA A 65 -25.09 6.59 -6.91
C ALA A 65 -24.37 5.86 -8.02
N THR A 66 -23.07 6.07 -8.05
CA THR A 66 -22.14 5.48 -9.02
C THR A 66 -21.26 4.39 -8.37
N ALA A 67 -20.49 3.66 -9.19
CA ALA A 67 -19.48 2.74 -8.67
C ALA A 67 -18.45 3.44 -7.77
N LYS A 68 -18.17 4.72 -7.98
CA LYS A 68 -17.31 5.51 -7.11
C LYS A 68 -17.93 5.66 -5.71
N ASP A 69 -19.22 6.02 -5.64
CA ASP A 69 -19.92 6.18 -4.36
C ASP A 69 -19.99 4.84 -3.60
N MET A 70 -20.13 3.73 -4.34
CA MET A 70 -20.07 2.38 -3.74
C MET A 70 -18.67 2.06 -3.21
N PHE A 71 -17.61 2.43 -3.91
CA PHE A 71 -16.24 2.26 -3.41
C PHE A 71 -15.98 3.11 -2.18
N GLU A 72 -16.47 4.34 -2.14
CA GLU A 72 -16.38 5.21 -0.97
C GLU A 72 -17.14 4.62 0.24
N LEU A 73 -18.30 4.01 0.01
CA LEU A 73 -19.05 3.31 1.05
C LEU A 73 -18.26 2.10 1.60
N ILE A 74 -17.65 1.31 0.72
CA ILE A 74 -16.74 0.21 1.12
C ILE A 74 -15.59 0.77 1.96
N GLY A 75 -14.93 1.83 1.48
CA GLY A 75 -13.85 2.50 2.21
C GLY A 75 -14.28 2.95 3.61
N ALA A 76 -15.45 3.56 3.72
CA ALA A 76 -16.00 4.00 5.00
C ALA A 76 -16.32 2.83 5.95
N ASN A 77 -16.86 1.72 5.44
CA ASN A 77 -17.17 0.54 6.25
C ASN A 77 -15.95 -0.14 6.85
N TYR A 78 -14.79 -0.01 6.21
CA TYR A 78 -13.53 -0.62 6.61
C TYR A 78 -12.49 0.38 7.11
N ASP A 79 -12.88 1.63 7.41
CA ASP A 79 -11.96 2.69 7.82
C ASP A 79 -10.75 2.84 6.85
N TRP A 80 -10.99 2.64 5.56
CA TRP A 80 -9.97 2.63 4.50
C TRP A 80 -8.82 1.62 4.72
N ASN A 81 -9.08 0.55 5.42
CA ASN A 81 -8.15 -0.58 5.53
C ASN A 81 -8.23 -1.43 4.26
N PHE A 82 -7.36 -1.18 3.30
CA PHE A 82 -7.37 -1.80 1.97
C PHE A 82 -7.30 -3.33 2.02
N SER A 83 -6.49 -3.88 2.94
CA SER A 83 -6.41 -5.34 3.11
C SER A 83 -7.73 -5.94 3.61
N ALA A 84 -8.47 -5.20 4.44
CA ALA A 84 -9.78 -5.65 4.91
C ALA A 84 -10.87 -5.45 3.84
N MET A 85 -10.79 -4.37 3.04
CA MET A 85 -11.70 -4.11 1.92
C MET A 85 -11.67 -5.22 0.86
N GLU A 86 -10.56 -5.95 0.71
CA GLU A 86 -10.45 -7.09 -0.22
C GLU A 86 -11.39 -8.25 0.13
N ALA A 87 -11.99 -8.27 1.33
CA ALA A 87 -13.02 -9.25 1.68
C ALA A 87 -14.29 -9.12 0.80
N GLU A 88 -14.52 -7.95 0.22
CA GLU A 88 -15.68 -7.65 -0.63
C GLU A 88 -15.45 -8.00 -2.12
N THR A 89 -14.37 -8.68 -2.46
CA THR A 89 -14.07 -8.99 -3.87
C THR A 89 -15.15 -9.87 -4.51
N ALA A 90 -15.60 -9.47 -5.71
CA ALA A 90 -16.45 -10.27 -6.57
C ALA A 90 -15.68 -10.93 -7.72
N GLY A 91 -14.47 -10.45 -8.02
CA GLY A 91 -13.62 -10.91 -9.11
C GLY A 91 -12.15 -10.66 -8.79
N SER A 92 -11.64 -9.51 -9.22
CA SER A 92 -10.26 -9.10 -8.96
C SER A 92 -10.10 -8.60 -7.52
N LYS A 93 -8.92 -8.77 -6.94
CA LYS A 93 -8.59 -8.14 -5.67
C LYS A 93 -8.30 -6.67 -5.87
N LEU A 94 -8.49 -5.88 -4.83
CA LEU A 94 -8.15 -4.45 -4.87
C LEU A 94 -6.65 -4.24 -5.16
N SER A 95 -5.79 -5.11 -4.63
CA SER A 95 -4.34 -5.13 -4.91
C SER A 95 -3.98 -5.40 -6.37
N ASP A 96 -4.86 -6.03 -7.15
CA ASP A 96 -4.65 -6.28 -8.58
C ASP A 96 -5.08 -5.10 -9.45
N LEU A 97 -5.92 -4.22 -8.92
CA LEU A 97 -6.54 -3.10 -9.64
C LEU A 97 -5.90 -1.74 -9.34
N ILE A 98 -5.19 -1.63 -8.23
CA ILE A 98 -4.42 -0.45 -7.84
C ILE A 98 -2.94 -0.69 -8.14
N PRO A 99 -2.17 0.30 -8.62
CA PRO A 99 -0.72 0.16 -8.80
C PRO A 99 -0.03 -0.37 -7.54
N GLU A 100 0.92 -1.28 -7.71
CA GLU A 100 1.57 -2.03 -6.61
C GLU A 100 2.19 -1.09 -5.56
N ASP A 101 2.86 -0.03 -5.99
CA ASP A 101 3.47 0.97 -5.11
C ASP A 101 2.44 1.77 -4.31
N VAL A 102 1.31 2.10 -4.93
CA VAL A 102 0.19 2.81 -4.30
C VAL A 102 -0.50 1.91 -3.27
N TYR A 103 -0.76 0.65 -3.62
CA TYR A 103 -1.36 -0.32 -2.71
C TYR A 103 -0.43 -0.62 -1.52
N ALA A 104 0.86 -0.82 -1.78
CA ALA A 104 1.86 -1.05 -0.73
C ALA A 104 1.94 0.14 0.24
N TYR A 105 1.93 1.38 -0.28
CA TYR A 105 1.88 2.56 0.59
C TYR A 105 0.60 2.64 1.42
N ALA A 106 -0.56 2.34 0.82
CA ALA A 106 -1.85 2.36 1.50
C ALA A 106 -1.95 1.33 2.65
N THR A 107 -1.29 0.18 2.49
CA THR A 107 -1.34 -0.92 3.47
C THR A 107 -0.22 -0.86 4.50
N THR A 108 0.96 -0.38 4.14
CA THR A 108 2.15 -0.40 5.01
C THR A 108 2.59 0.99 5.48
N GLY A 109 2.08 2.05 4.86
CA GLY A 109 2.51 3.43 5.10
C GLY A 109 3.93 3.73 4.59
N VAL A 110 4.50 2.85 3.78
CA VAL A 110 5.85 2.98 3.22
C VAL A 110 5.76 3.24 1.72
N ASN A 111 6.34 4.35 1.28
CA ASN A 111 6.55 4.57 -0.14
C ASN A 111 7.73 3.70 -0.60
N VAL A 112 7.44 2.65 -1.35
CA VAL A 112 8.45 1.80 -2.00
C VAL A 112 8.90 2.42 -3.32
N GLY A 113 9.22 3.72 -3.33
CA GLY A 113 9.74 4.40 -4.51
C GLY A 113 10.82 3.61 -5.26
N ASP A 114 11.42 4.21 -6.28
CA ASP A 114 12.50 3.58 -7.06
C ASP A 114 13.57 3.00 -6.13
N ALA A 115 14.06 1.80 -6.47
CA ALA A 115 15.11 1.15 -5.71
C ALA A 115 16.34 2.09 -5.63
N VAL A 116 16.72 2.45 -4.40
CA VAL A 116 17.94 3.24 -4.18
C VAL A 116 19.13 2.31 -4.09
N ALA A 117 20.26 2.72 -4.69
CA ALA A 117 21.47 1.92 -4.73
C ALA A 117 22.08 1.68 -3.33
N SER A 118 21.81 2.56 -2.38
CA SER A 118 22.26 2.42 -0.99
C SER A 118 21.46 3.31 -0.05
N VAL A 119 21.47 2.98 1.24
CA VAL A 119 20.95 3.86 2.29
C VAL A 119 21.99 4.94 2.56
N ALA A 120 21.80 6.13 2.01
CA ALA A 120 22.77 7.24 2.08
C ALA A 120 23.18 7.64 3.51
N GLY A 121 22.31 7.35 4.50
CA GLY A 121 22.58 7.61 5.92
C GLY A 121 23.43 6.55 6.63
N ILE A 122 23.80 5.44 5.96
CA ILE A 122 24.60 4.36 6.56
C ILE A 122 25.83 4.15 5.68
N VAL A 123 27.00 4.50 6.20
CA VAL A 123 28.26 4.43 5.45
C VAL A 123 29.28 3.61 6.23
N LYS A 124 29.81 2.53 5.64
CA LYS A 124 30.97 1.80 6.16
C LYS A 124 32.21 2.68 6.04
N THR A 125 32.87 2.97 7.14
CA THR A 125 34.06 3.84 7.20
C THR A 125 35.34 3.09 7.52
N GLY A 126 35.25 1.79 7.80
CA GLY A 126 36.40 0.91 8.05
C GLY A 126 35.94 -0.51 8.32
N ASP A 127 36.88 -1.43 8.56
CA ASP A 127 36.54 -2.86 8.76
C ASP A 127 35.64 -3.11 9.97
N TYR A 128 35.70 -2.23 10.98
CA TYR A 128 34.94 -2.34 12.23
C TYR A 128 34.23 -1.03 12.58
N SER A 129 34.00 -0.16 11.61
CA SER A 129 33.38 1.13 11.83
C SER A 129 32.40 1.52 10.74
N MET A 130 31.29 2.15 11.16
CA MET A 130 30.31 2.76 10.28
C MET A 130 29.92 4.13 10.81
N THR A 131 29.47 4.99 9.92
CA THR A 131 28.85 6.27 10.26
C THR A 131 27.37 6.20 9.95
N LEU A 132 26.56 6.61 10.91
CA LEU A 132 25.12 6.79 10.76
C LEU A 132 24.82 8.28 10.75
N THR A 133 24.17 8.73 9.68
CA THR A 133 23.73 10.11 9.51
C THR A 133 22.21 10.17 9.52
N THR A 134 21.64 11.00 10.38
CA THR A 134 20.20 11.21 10.47
C THR A 134 19.85 12.65 10.12
N THR A 135 18.66 12.85 9.60
CA THR A 135 18.16 14.20 9.25
C THR A 135 17.78 15.00 10.49
N GLU A 136 17.40 14.32 11.57
CA GLU A 136 17.01 14.93 12.84
C GLU A 136 17.63 14.19 14.03
N LEU A 137 17.95 14.93 15.09
CA LEU A 137 18.43 14.37 16.34
C LEU A 137 17.24 14.11 17.28
N SER A 138 16.93 12.85 17.51
CA SER A 138 15.95 12.46 18.54
C SER A 138 16.64 11.97 19.80
N THR A 139 16.17 12.35 20.99
CA THR A 139 16.69 11.85 22.27
C THR A 139 16.53 10.34 22.43
N THR A 140 15.61 9.72 21.71
CA THR A 140 15.37 8.27 21.73
C THR A 140 16.13 7.53 20.63
N MET A 141 16.86 8.23 19.77
CA MET A 141 17.57 7.66 18.60
C MET A 141 18.56 6.55 19.01
N ILE A 142 19.25 6.70 20.12
CA ILE A 142 20.20 5.68 20.63
C ILE A 142 19.49 4.33 20.88
N TYR A 143 18.25 4.35 21.34
CA TYR A 143 17.46 3.13 21.54
C TYR A 143 16.96 2.55 20.22
N GLN A 144 16.65 3.40 19.24
CA GLN A 144 16.23 2.97 17.90
C GLN A 144 17.39 2.37 17.09
N LEU A 145 18.64 2.78 17.39
CA LEU A 145 19.85 2.25 16.76
C LEU A 145 20.38 0.96 17.42
N GLN A 146 19.69 0.40 18.41
CA GLN A 146 19.98 -0.91 18.97
C GLN A 146 19.59 -2.01 17.98
N MET A 147 20.41 -2.16 16.94
CA MET A 147 20.23 -3.22 15.94
C MET A 147 21.07 -4.44 16.34
N PRO A 148 20.50 -5.67 16.28
CA PRO A 148 21.31 -6.87 16.45
C PRO A 148 22.31 -6.98 15.30
N ILE A 149 23.55 -7.31 15.64
CA ILE A 149 24.55 -7.63 14.60
C ILE A 149 24.23 -9.03 14.10
N ALA A 150 23.75 -9.12 12.86
CA ALA A 150 23.43 -10.37 12.20
C ALA A 150 24.60 -10.77 11.29
N PRO A 151 25.36 -11.82 11.60
CA PRO A 151 26.49 -12.24 10.78
C PRO A 151 25.98 -12.83 9.47
N LEU A 152 26.51 -12.34 8.34
CA LEU A 152 26.10 -12.70 6.98
C LEU A 152 26.14 -14.23 6.75
N HIS A 153 27.16 -14.90 7.24
CA HIS A 153 27.31 -16.36 7.08
C HIS A 153 26.22 -17.21 7.76
N TYR A 154 25.41 -16.60 8.64
CA TYR A 154 24.26 -17.29 9.26
C TYR A 154 22.93 -16.96 8.59
N TYR A 155 22.78 -15.75 8.04
CA TYR A 155 21.50 -15.21 7.61
C TYR A 155 21.44 -14.90 6.10
N GLY A 156 22.58 -15.04 5.40
CA GLY A 156 22.68 -14.74 3.98
C GLY A 156 23.70 -15.62 3.26
N ASP A 157 23.87 -15.37 1.99
CA ASP A 157 24.87 -16.01 1.13
C ASP A 157 25.95 -15.00 0.80
N GLU A 158 27.18 -15.28 1.24
CA GLU A 158 28.34 -14.42 1.00
C GLU A 158 28.63 -14.21 -0.50
N SER A 159 28.26 -15.17 -1.35
CA SER A 159 28.42 -15.08 -2.80
C SER A 159 27.50 -14.04 -3.46
N LEU A 160 26.42 -13.69 -2.77
CA LEU A 160 25.42 -12.69 -3.21
C LEU A 160 25.69 -11.30 -2.62
N TYR A 161 26.73 -11.17 -1.78
CA TYR A 161 27.07 -9.91 -1.15
C TYR A 161 27.86 -9.03 -2.11
N ASP A 162 27.29 -7.91 -2.49
CA ASP A 162 27.92 -6.85 -3.26
C ASP A 162 27.44 -5.50 -2.74
N TYR A 163 28.17 -4.94 -1.81
CA TYR A 163 27.80 -3.70 -1.15
C TYR A 163 27.72 -2.51 -2.11
N ASP A 164 28.60 -2.49 -3.13
CA ASP A 164 28.64 -1.39 -4.13
C ASP A 164 27.38 -1.38 -5.01
N ASN A 165 26.77 -2.56 -5.22
CA ASN A 165 25.53 -2.71 -5.98
C ASN A 165 24.31 -2.92 -5.07
N ASN A 166 24.40 -2.57 -3.78
CA ASN A 166 23.31 -2.65 -2.81
C ASN A 166 22.74 -4.08 -2.64
N SER A 167 23.59 -5.10 -2.81
CA SER A 167 23.25 -6.49 -2.54
C SER A 167 23.78 -6.90 -1.17
N PHE A 168 22.91 -7.32 -0.28
CA PHE A 168 23.24 -7.63 1.12
C PHE A 168 23.30 -9.13 1.40
N GLY A 169 23.44 -9.98 0.38
CA GLY A 169 23.57 -11.42 0.55
C GLY A 169 22.23 -12.16 0.73
N PHE A 170 21.12 -11.53 0.38
CA PHE A 170 19.79 -12.15 0.43
C PHE A 170 19.17 -12.22 -0.96
N VAL A 171 18.46 -13.30 -1.25
CA VAL A 171 17.60 -13.38 -2.42
C VAL A 171 16.30 -12.64 -2.13
N LYS A 172 15.81 -11.86 -3.11
CA LYS A 172 14.54 -11.14 -2.96
C LYS A 172 13.43 -12.14 -2.59
N GLY A 173 12.81 -11.91 -1.46
CA GLY A 173 11.73 -12.76 -0.94
C GLY A 173 12.12 -13.75 0.17
N ASP A 174 13.40 -14.02 0.41
CA ASP A 174 13.83 -14.96 1.47
C ASP A 174 13.49 -14.51 2.90
N LEU A 175 13.28 -13.20 3.10
CA LEU A 175 12.89 -12.62 4.39
C LEU A 175 11.37 -12.45 4.54
N SER A 176 10.59 -12.91 3.58
CA SER A 176 9.12 -12.75 3.55
C SER A 176 8.34 -13.90 4.20
N SER A 177 9.00 -14.85 4.82
CA SER A 177 8.38 -16.02 5.48
C SER A 177 8.23 -15.84 6.99
#